data_8615ed9fb052a66e6e8d40f3efdf3bac
#
_entry.id   8615ed9fb052a66e6e8d40f3efdf3bac
#
_cell.length_a   1.000
_cell.length_b   1.000
_cell.length_c   1.000
_cell.angle_alpha   90.00
_cell.angle_beta   90.00
_cell.angle_gamma   90.00
#
_symmetry.space_group_name_H-M   'P 1'
#
loop_
_entity.id
_entity.type
_entity.pdbx_description
1 polymer ?
#
loop_
_entity_poly.entity_id
_entity_poly.type
_entity_poly.pdbx_seq_one_letter_code
_entity_poly.pdbx_strand_id
1 'polypeptide(L)'
;TVSSNYINVDEFMSETQTADTNTTASELETVAETGVIVIPQTIDFKLNASSKKIFFDDLVIENLNGKLFLNQGRLQLQNTNFSLIGTKVNMSADYYAENPSKAVFDYTINATDFDIKRAYNEVKMFREMASAAEYAEGIVSLKYKIGGVLEGDMMPNYPSLKGGGELTVKQVKMKGFKLFNAVSKKTDAEGLRDPDISKVTIHTTIKNNIIKIEPFKFKVAGFRPKIQGESSFDGKLNMKMRLGLPPLGIIGIPIKITGTQENPIIGVGKQTEDLEEKEYEEGKTPAINQEAIPPIVKDTIN
;
A
#
# COMPACT_ATOMS: atom_id res chain seq x y z
N THR A 1 23.36 20.80 7.63
CA THR A 1 22.35 20.89 6.55
C THR A 1 23.04 20.57 5.25
N VAL A 2 22.51 19.61 4.52
CA VAL A 2 22.95 19.31 3.16
C VAL A 2 21.81 19.64 2.20
N SER A 3 22.14 20.34 1.13
CA SER A 3 21.17 20.71 0.11
C SER A 3 21.73 20.33 -1.27
N SER A 4 20.91 19.70 -2.09
CA SER A 4 21.24 19.32 -3.45
C SER A 4 20.16 19.76 -4.43
N ASN A 5 20.56 20.10 -5.65
CA ASN A 5 19.60 20.30 -6.75
C ASN A 5 19.16 18.97 -7.37
N TYR A 6 20.00 17.94 -7.28
CA TYR A 6 19.84 16.67 -7.96
C TYR A 6 20.58 15.56 -7.19
N ILE A 7 19.92 14.44 -7.00
CA ILE A 7 20.51 13.21 -6.47
C ILE A 7 20.00 12.06 -7.34
N ASN A 8 20.91 11.22 -7.82
CA ASN A 8 20.56 9.96 -8.47
C ASN A 8 20.96 8.82 -7.54
N VAL A 9 19.97 8.15 -6.96
CA VAL A 9 20.20 7.05 -6.01
C VAL A 9 20.75 5.82 -6.73
N ASP A 10 20.37 5.62 -7.99
CA ASP A 10 20.76 4.44 -8.76
C ASP A 10 22.27 4.44 -9.07
N GLU A 11 22.91 5.61 -9.17
CA GLU A 11 24.37 5.73 -9.30
C GLU A 11 25.09 5.18 -8.06
N PHE A 12 24.57 5.44 -6.86
CA PHE A 12 25.15 4.91 -5.62
C PHE A 12 24.96 3.39 -5.48
N MET A 13 23.92 2.84 -6.08
CA MET A 13 23.68 1.39 -6.07
C MET A 13 24.66 0.65 -6.98
N SER A 14 25.05 1.25 -8.10
CA SER A 14 26.01 0.66 -9.05
C SER A 14 27.47 0.74 -8.57
N GLU A 15 27.85 1.75 -7.79
CA GLU A 15 29.23 1.95 -7.32
C GLU A 15 29.61 1.04 -6.13
N THR A 16 28.67 0.55 -5.35
CA THR A 16 28.95 -0.37 -4.22
C THR A 16 29.43 -1.76 -4.66
N GLN A 17 29.38 -2.08 -5.96
CA GLN A 17 29.84 -3.36 -6.51
C GLN A 17 31.29 -3.38 -7.00
N THR A 18 32.01 -2.25 -7.00
CA THR A 18 33.36 -2.17 -7.58
C THR A 18 34.54 -2.08 -6.58
N ALA A 19 34.29 -2.21 -5.29
CA ALA A 19 35.36 -2.24 -4.28
C ALA A 19 35.73 -3.68 -3.91
N ASP A 20 36.60 -4.26 -4.66
CA ASP A 20 37.53 -5.41 -4.53
C ASP A 20 37.30 -6.46 -5.64
N THR A 21 38.12 -6.39 -6.69
CA THR A 21 38.93 -7.56 -7.11
C THR A 21 39.75 -7.26 -8.36
N ASN A 22 41.07 -7.47 -8.25
CA ASN A 22 41.92 -7.87 -9.36
C ASN A 22 41.46 -9.22 -9.89
N THR A 23 40.66 -9.26 -10.96
CA THR A 23 40.48 -10.48 -11.76
C THR A 23 40.29 -10.11 -13.22
N THR A 24 41.08 -10.80 -14.04
CA THR A 24 41.25 -10.72 -15.48
C THR A 24 39.93 -10.69 -16.25
N ALA A 25 39.86 -9.79 -17.23
CA ALA A 25 38.79 -9.64 -18.21
C ALA A 25 38.59 -10.91 -19.05
N SER A 26 37.67 -11.77 -18.68
CA SER A 26 37.05 -12.78 -19.56
C SER A 26 35.90 -13.39 -18.78
N GLU A 27 34.67 -13.27 -19.30
CA GLU A 27 33.38 -13.70 -18.75
C GLU A 27 32.60 -12.61 -17.97
N LEU A 28 32.27 -11.52 -18.67
CA LEU A 28 31.19 -10.62 -18.26
C LEU A 28 29.88 -11.09 -18.89
N GLU A 29 29.30 -12.19 -18.38
CA GLU A 29 27.85 -12.31 -18.38
C GLU A 29 27.35 -11.44 -17.22
N THR A 30 26.72 -10.33 -17.55
CA THR A 30 26.11 -9.36 -16.64
C THR A 30 24.92 -10.02 -15.93
N VAL A 31 25.15 -10.68 -14.82
CA VAL A 31 24.12 -10.86 -13.80
C VAL A 31 24.06 -9.53 -13.06
N ALA A 32 23.10 -8.70 -13.39
CA ALA A 32 22.70 -7.60 -12.52
C ALA A 32 22.27 -8.26 -11.19
N GLU A 33 23.13 -8.24 -10.18
CA GLU A 33 22.74 -8.69 -8.85
C GLU A 33 21.71 -7.69 -8.31
N THR A 34 20.44 -8.04 -8.52
CA THR A 34 19.31 -7.36 -7.91
C THR A 34 19.37 -7.64 -6.42
N GLY A 35 19.72 -6.65 -5.63
CA GLY A 35 19.77 -6.74 -4.18
C GLY A 35 19.08 -5.56 -3.51
N VAL A 36 18.71 -5.71 -2.22
CA VAL A 36 18.30 -4.57 -1.42
C VAL A 36 19.49 -3.67 -1.12
N ILE A 37 19.26 -2.39 -0.89
CA ILE A 37 20.30 -1.40 -0.58
C ILE A 37 20.92 -1.72 0.79
N VAL A 38 22.21 -2.08 0.83
CA VAL A 38 22.95 -2.26 2.07
C VAL A 38 23.67 -0.98 2.43
N ILE A 39 23.35 -0.42 3.60
CA ILE A 39 23.98 0.80 4.09
C ILE A 39 25.23 0.42 4.88
N PRO A 40 26.40 1.01 4.55
CA PRO A 40 27.64 0.71 5.27
C PRO A 40 27.54 1.03 6.77
N GLN A 41 27.96 0.09 7.63
CA GLN A 41 27.89 0.26 9.09
C GLN A 41 28.86 1.32 9.63
N THR A 42 29.86 1.68 8.85
CA THR A 42 30.88 2.69 9.20
C THR A 42 30.38 4.14 9.02
N ILE A 43 29.20 4.30 8.36
CA ILE A 43 28.62 5.61 8.14
C ILE A 43 27.70 5.96 9.30
N ASP A 44 28.01 7.07 9.97
CA ASP A 44 27.18 7.60 11.05
C ASP A 44 27.06 9.12 10.85
N PHE A 45 25.84 9.56 10.51
CA PHE A 45 25.55 10.98 10.44
C PHE A 45 24.06 11.30 10.61
N LYS A 46 23.83 12.54 11.01
CA LYS A 46 22.50 13.13 11.11
C LYS A 46 22.48 14.44 10.34
N LEU A 47 21.56 14.58 9.42
CA LEU A 47 21.45 15.80 8.64
C LEU A 47 19.99 16.23 8.39
N ASN A 48 19.82 17.53 8.20
CA ASN A 48 18.64 18.05 7.53
C ASN A 48 18.92 17.99 6.03
N ALA A 49 18.16 17.15 5.33
CA ALA A 49 18.30 16.94 3.91
C ALA A 49 17.25 17.76 3.15
N SER A 50 17.70 18.42 2.09
CA SER A 50 16.79 19.00 1.10
C SER A 50 17.30 18.70 -0.31
N SER A 51 16.42 18.32 -1.21
CA SER A 51 16.73 18.10 -2.62
C SER A 51 15.59 18.55 -3.50
N LYS A 52 15.89 19.20 -4.62
CA LYS A 52 14.85 19.56 -5.58
C LYS A 52 14.36 18.35 -6.36
N LYS A 53 15.26 17.42 -6.73
CA LYS A 53 14.92 16.20 -7.44
C LYS A 53 15.79 15.05 -6.96
N ILE A 54 15.16 13.91 -6.75
CA ILE A 54 15.82 12.63 -6.49
C ILE A 54 15.27 11.63 -7.50
N PHE A 55 16.16 10.92 -8.16
CA PHE A 55 15.84 9.82 -9.07
C PHE A 55 16.13 8.52 -8.34
N PHE A 56 15.19 7.65 -8.33
CA PHE A 56 15.28 6.31 -7.74
C PHE A 56 14.42 5.35 -8.55
N ASP A 57 15.04 4.38 -9.23
CA ASP A 57 14.37 3.54 -10.21
C ASP A 57 13.63 4.45 -11.24
N ASP A 58 12.43 4.13 -11.62
CA ASP A 58 11.60 4.96 -12.50
C ASP A 58 10.92 6.16 -11.79
N LEU A 59 11.18 6.38 -10.49
CA LEU A 59 10.53 7.42 -9.70
C LEU A 59 11.30 8.74 -9.70
N VAL A 60 10.58 9.83 -9.84
CA VAL A 60 11.07 11.18 -9.61
C VAL A 60 10.43 11.76 -8.35
N ILE A 61 11.23 11.88 -7.30
CA ILE A 61 10.84 12.51 -6.03
C ILE A 61 11.26 13.97 -6.08
N GLU A 62 10.33 14.89 -5.86
CA GLU A 62 10.58 16.32 -5.95
C GLU A 62 10.42 17.01 -4.61
N ASN A 63 11.21 18.10 -4.42
CA ASN A 63 11.10 18.98 -3.25
C ASN A 63 11.21 18.26 -1.91
N LEU A 64 12.10 17.28 -1.81
CA LEU A 64 12.33 16.57 -0.56
C LEU A 64 12.89 17.52 0.50
N ASN A 65 12.29 17.46 1.67
CA ASN A 65 12.74 18.16 2.87
C ASN A 65 12.44 17.30 4.10
N GLY A 66 13.46 17.00 4.91
CA GLY A 66 13.29 16.16 6.08
C GLY A 66 14.58 15.95 6.86
N LYS A 67 14.50 15.07 7.86
CA LYS A 67 15.67 14.66 8.63
C LYS A 67 16.05 13.25 8.24
N LEU A 68 17.31 13.07 7.89
CA LEU A 68 17.94 11.81 7.57
C LEU A 68 18.94 11.45 8.68
N PHE A 69 18.87 10.22 9.14
CA PHE A 69 19.82 9.64 10.06
C PHE A 69 20.36 8.35 9.44
N LEU A 70 21.66 8.24 9.39
CA LEU A 70 22.35 6.98 9.13
C LEU A 70 23.14 6.62 10.37
N ASN A 71 22.94 5.41 10.87
CA ASN A 71 23.67 4.90 12.03
C ASN A 71 23.73 3.39 11.98
N GLN A 72 24.93 2.82 12.04
CA GLN A 72 25.17 1.37 12.09
C GLN A 72 24.39 0.59 11.01
N GLY A 73 24.44 1.04 9.77
CA GLY A 73 23.76 0.39 8.64
C GLY A 73 22.24 0.62 8.57
N ARG A 74 21.70 1.49 9.42
CA ARG A 74 20.28 1.81 9.49
C ARG A 74 20.00 3.20 8.91
N LEU A 75 19.00 3.29 8.07
CA LEU A 75 18.46 4.54 7.51
C LEU A 75 17.16 4.90 8.22
N GLN A 76 17.07 6.11 8.72
CA GLN A 76 15.84 6.66 9.26
C GLN A 76 15.49 7.98 8.58
N LEU A 77 14.26 8.07 8.10
CA LEU A 77 13.64 9.30 7.63
C LEU A 77 12.64 9.79 8.68
N GLN A 78 12.75 11.05 9.09
CA GLN A 78 11.83 11.62 10.07
C GLN A 78 11.12 12.84 9.51
N ASN A 79 9.78 12.80 9.52
CA ASN A 79 8.92 13.89 9.05
C ASN A 79 9.37 14.44 7.69
N THR A 80 9.66 13.53 6.76
CA THR A 80 10.14 13.88 5.43
C THR A 80 8.96 14.22 4.53
N ASN A 81 8.99 15.42 3.96
CA ASN A 81 7.99 15.90 3.02
C ASN A 81 8.59 15.91 1.63
N PHE A 82 7.84 15.47 0.66
CA PHE A 82 8.23 15.49 -0.75
C PHE A 82 6.99 15.47 -1.66
N SER A 83 7.22 15.66 -2.95
CA SER A 83 6.19 15.44 -3.97
C SER A 83 6.53 14.20 -4.78
N LEU A 84 5.55 13.32 -4.98
CA LEU A 84 5.64 12.13 -5.82
C LEU A 84 4.44 12.12 -6.76
N ILE A 85 4.68 11.96 -8.07
CA ILE A 85 3.64 12.00 -9.10
C ILE A 85 2.70 13.24 -8.98
N GLY A 86 3.27 14.40 -8.61
CA GLY A 86 2.52 15.63 -8.40
C GLY A 86 1.73 15.71 -7.09
N THR A 87 1.85 14.72 -6.22
CA THR A 87 1.15 14.64 -4.93
C THR A 87 2.09 14.94 -3.77
N LYS A 88 1.61 15.71 -2.79
CA LYS A 88 2.34 15.94 -1.54
C LYS A 88 2.27 14.70 -0.66
N VAL A 89 3.43 14.24 -0.23
CA VAL A 89 3.61 13.09 0.65
C VAL A 89 4.37 13.52 1.89
N ASN A 90 3.89 13.09 3.06
CA ASN A 90 4.63 13.12 4.30
C ASN A 90 4.95 11.70 4.71
N MET A 91 6.21 11.41 5.02
CA MET A 91 6.68 10.07 5.33
C MET A 91 7.69 10.08 6.48
N SER A 92 7.59 9.09 7.35
CA SER A 92 8.67 8.65 8.23
C SER A 92 8.97 7.20 7.92
N ALA A 93 10.24 6.83 7.87
CA ALA A 93 10.65 5.48 7.51
C ALA A 93 11.85 5.05 8.35
N ASP A 94 11.94 3.75 8.53
CA ASP A 94 13.06 3.05 9.13
C ASP A 94 13.41 1.87 8.22
N TYR A 95 14.68 1.73 7.87
CA TYR A 95 15.15 0.73 6.93
C TYR A 95 16.49 0.18 7.39
N TYR A 96 16.64 -1.15 7.34
CA TYR A 96 17.87 -1.84 7.67
C TYR A 96 18.05 -3.08 6.80
N ALA A 97 19.23 -3.22 6.21
CA ALA A 97 19.64 -4.42 5.49
C ALA A 97 21.01 -4.87 6.01
N GLU A 98 21.12 -6.14 6.39
CA GLU A 98 22.40 -6.74 6.78
C GLU A 98 23.19 -7.22 5.57
N ASN A 99 22.49 -7.68 4.54
CA ASN A 99 23.04 -8.20 3.30
C ASN A 99 22.08 -7.91 2.13
N PRO A 100 22.50 -8.08 0.86
CA PRO A 100 21.67 -7.75 -0.30
C PRO A 100 20.43 -8.62 -0.49
N SER A 101 20.25 -9.72 0.23
CA SER A 101 19.14 -10.64 -0.01
C SER A 101 17.82 -10.15 0.55
N LYS A 102 17.83 -9.38 1.65
CA LYS A 102 16.61 -8.86 2.29
C LYS A 102 16.87 -7.63 3.15
N ALA A 103 15.84 -6.81 3.31
CA ALA A 103 15.83 -5.68 4.22
C ALA A 103 14.60 -5.68 5.11
N VAL A 104 14.72 -5.14 6.31
CA VAL A 104 13.57 -4.86 7.21
C VAL A 104 13.20 -3.40 7.07
N PHE A 105 11.91 -3.12 7.01
CA PHE A 105 11.40 -1.76 6.91
C PHE A 105 10.19 -1.53 7.81
N ASP A 106 10.01 -0.28 8.23
CA ASP A 106 8.79 0.25 8.84
C ASP A 106 8.60 1.67 8.28
N TYR A 107 7.43 1.98 7.76
CA TYR A 107 7.14 3.34 7.35
C TYR A 107 5.73 3.79 7.71
N THR A 108 5.60 5.07 7.97
CA THR A 108 4.32 5.78 8.06
C THR A 108 4.25 6.74 6.89
N ILE A 109 3.19 6.68 6.11
CA ILE A 109 2.97 7.53 4.93
C ILE A 109 1.62 8.21 5.00
N ASN A 110 1.59 9.48 4.61
CA ASN A 110 0.38 10.26 4.41
C ASN A 110 0.47 10.93 3.05
N ALA A 111 -0.39 10.52 2.11
CA ALA A 111 -0.50 11.09 0.77
C ALA A 111 -1.93 11.58 0.56
N THR A 112 -2.07 12.86 0.21
CA THR A 112 -3.37 13.51 0.14
C THR A 112 -3.72 13.85 -1.30
N ASP A 113 -4.95 13.47 -1.72
CA ASP A 113 -5.53 13.87 -2.99
C ASP A 113 -4.69 13.50 -4.22
N PHE A 114 -4.33 12.22 -4.32
CA PHE A 114 -3.61 11.73 -5.50
C PHE A 114 -4.53 10.99 -6.47
N ASP A 115 -4.14 11.02 -7.74
CA ASP A 115 -4.77 10.24 -8.79
C ASP A 115 -4.38 8.76 -8.64
N ILE A 116 -5.39 7.91 -8.35
CA ILE A 116 -5.17 6.49 -8.09
C ILE A 116 -4.66 5.74 -9.33
N LYS A 117 -5.13 6.13 -10.53
CA LYS A 117 -4.69 5.51 -11.78
C LYS A 117 -3.24 5.83 -12.08
N ARG A 118 -2.86 7.09 -11.86
CA ARG A 118 -1.48 7.53 -12.01
C ARG A 118 -0.57 6.83 -11.01
N ALA A 119 -0.98 6.72 -9.74
CA ALA A 119 -0.22 6.00 -8.73
C ALA A 119 -0.02 4.52 -9.09
N TYR A 120 -1.06 3.85 -9.61
CA TYR A 120 -0.96 2.46 -10.08
C TYR A 120 0.03 2.30 -11.24
N ASN A 121 0.03 3.23 -12.18
CA ASN A 121 0.89 3.13 -13.36
C ASN A 121 2.36 3.48 -13.05
N GLU A 122 2.61 4.49 -12.22
CA GLU A 122 3.93 5.09 -12.05
C GLU A 122 4.65 4.61 -10.76
N VAL A 123 3.95 4.05 -9.75
CA VAL A 123 4.56 3.62 -8.49
C VAL A 123 4.47 2.10 -8.35
N LYS A 124 5.57 1.40 -8.65
CA LYS A 124 5.64 -0.08 -8.65
C LYS A 124 5.14 -0.68 -7.33
N MET A 125 5.64 -0.21 -6.19
CA MET A 125 5.20 -0.70 -4.87
C MET A 125 3.69 -0.52 -4.64
N PHE A 126 3.11 0.60 -5.07
CA PHE A 126 1.65 0.84 -4.96
C PHE A 126 0.87 -0.15 -5.83
N ARG A 127 1.32 -0.39 -7.06
CA ARG A 127 0.71 -1.36 -7.99
C ARG A 127 0.66 -2.77 -7.40
N GLU A 128 1.77 -3.22 -6.81
CA GLU A 128 1.85 -4.56 -6.20
C GLU A 128 0.98 -4.70 -4.94
N MET A 129 0.84 -3.65 -4.16
CA MET A 129 0.07 -3.69 -2.91
C MET A 129 -1.42 -3.36 -3.09
N ALA A 130 -1.81 -2.74 -4.19
CA ALA A 130 -3.17 -2.24 -4.44
C ALA A 130 -3.70 -2.68 -5.80
N SER A 131 -3.75 -3.99 -6.07
CA SER A 131 -4.16 -4.57 -7.37
C SER A 131 -5.52 -4.07 -7.86
N ALA A 132 -6.50 -3.86 -6.99
CA ALA A 132 -7.81 -3.31 -7.35
C ALA A 132 -7.74 -1.88 -7.94
N ALA A 133 -6.63 -1.14 -7.73
CA ALA A 133 -6.42 0.18 -8.30
C ALA A 133 -6.26 0.17 -9.83
N GLU A 134 -5.96 -0.99 -10.42
CA GLU A 134 -5.98 -1.20 -11.88
C GLU A 134 -7.30 -0.77 -12.51
N TYR A 135 -8.40 -1.02 -11.81
CA TYR A 135 -9.78 -0.78 -12.27
C TYR A 135 -10.33 0.58 -11.83
N ALA A 136 -9.52 1.38 -11.11
CA ALA A 136 -9.96 2.61 -10.48
C ALA A 136 -9.45 3.86 -11.22
N GLU A 137 -10.31 4.86 -11.38
CA GLU A 137 -9.98 6.20 -11.88
C GLU A 137 -10.55 7.23 -10.92
N GLY A 138 -9.73 8.17 -10.45
CA GLY A 138 -10.19 9.26 -9.58
C GLY A 138 -9.22 9.62 -8.48
N ILE A 139 -9.73 10.31 -7.46
CA ILE A 139 -8.93 10.94 -6.40
C ILE A 139 -9.14 10.24 -5.07
N VAL A 140 -8.04 9.88 -4.45
CA VAL A 140 -7.99 9.23 -3.13
C VAL A 140 -6.92 9.88 -2.24
N SER A 141 -7.02 9.63 -0.94
CA SER A 141 -5.98 9.94 0.03
C SER A 141 -5.69 8.70 0.85
N LEU A 142 -4.45 8.50 1.26
CA LEU A 142 -4.09 7.38 2.13
C LEU A 142 -3.26 7.84 3.33
N LYS A 143 -3.45 7.13 4.44
CA LYS A 143 -2.65 7.28 5.65
C LYS A 143 -2.41 5.89 6.22
N TYR A 144 -1.20 5.39 6.06
CA TYR A 144 -0.84 4.03 6.43
C TYR A 144 0.43 3.96 7.26
N LYS A 145 0.48 2.96 8.12
CA LYS A 145 1.70 2.47 8.75
C LYS A 145 1.88 1.01 8.37
N ILE A 146 3.01 0.66 7.77
CA ILE A 146 3.32 -0.70 7.32
C ILE A 146 4.79 -1.00 7.61
N GLY A 147 5.05 -2.18 8.17
CA GLY A 147 6.38 -2.74 8.31
C GLY A 147 6.43 -4.18 7.85
N GLY A 148 7.63 -4.65 7.54
CA GLY A 148 7.87 -6.01 7.07
C GLY A 148 9.27 -6.21 6.53
N VAL A 149 9.40 -7.17 5.63
CA VAL A 149 10.65 -7.53 4.96
C VAL A 149 10.52 -7.26 3.46
N LEU A 150 11.56 -6.68 2.86
CA LEU A 150 11.75 -6.62 1.40
C LEU A 150 12.68 -7.77 0.99
N GLU A 151 12.38 -8.42 -0.11
CA GLU A 151 13.25 -9.38 -0.76
C GLU A 151 14.29 -8.68 -1.64
N GLY A 152 15.24 -9.44 -2.19
CA GLY A 152 16.34 -8.89 -2.99
C GLY A 152 15.94 -8.06 -4.22
N ASP A 153 14.73 -8.21 -4.72
CA ASP A 153 14.16 -7.41 -5.79
C ASP A 153 13.44 -6.14 -5.30
N MET A 154 13.63 -5.76 -4.02
CA MET A 154 12.95 -4.67 -3.33
C MET A 154 11.43 -4.84 -3.20
N MET A 155 10.90 -6.04 -3.48
CA MET A 155 9.48 -6.34 -3.32
C MET A 155 9.14 -6.80 -1.91
N PRO A 156 7.94 -6.47 -1.39
CA PRO A 156 7.56 -6.87 -0.05
C PRO A 156 7.28 -8.39 0.05
N ASN A 157 7.84 -9.03 1.06
CA ASN A 157 7.44 -10.37 1.48
C ASN A 157 6.06 -10.28 2.16
N TYR A 158 5.00 -10.61 1.45
CA TYR A 158 3.62 -10.43 1.93
C TYR A 158 3.30 -11.09 3.28
N PRO A 159 3.76 -12.33 3.57
CA PRO A 159 3.59 -12.94 4.88
C PRO A 159 4.22 -12.16 6.04
N SER A 160 5.27 -11.37 5.78
CA SER A 160 5.94 -10.56 6.79
C SER A 160 5.23 -9.25 7.11
N LEU A 161 4.33 -8.79 6.22
CA LEU A 161 3.70 -7.49 6.33
C LEU A 161 2.77 -7.38 7.54
N LYS A 162 2.92 -6.26 8.27
CA LYS A 162 2.08 -5.89 9.41
C LYS A 162 1.79 -4.40 9.34
N GLY A 163 0.59 -4.02 9.72
CA GLY A 163 0.25 -2.61 9.75
C GLY A 163 -1.22 -2.35 9.50
N GLY A 164 -1.50 -1.23 8.85
CA GLY A 164 -2.85 -0.81 8.50
C GLY A 164 -2.96 0.69 8.34
N GLY A 165 -4.17 1.13 8.11
CA GLY A 165 -4.44 2.55 7.91
C GLY A 165 -5.81 2.81 7.33
N GLU A 166 -5.91 3.96 6.70
CA GLU A 166 -7.14 4.42 6.07
C GLU A 166 -6.91 4.85 4.62
N LEU A 167 -7.85 4.48 3.76
CA LEU A 167 -8.00 4.97 2.41
C LEU A 167 -9.27 5.81 2.32
N THR A 168 -9.13 7.10 2.03
CA THR A 168 -10.27 8.00 1.81
C THR A 168 -10.49 8.19 0.32
N VAL A 169 -11.66 7.78 -0.14
CA VAL A 169 -12.13 7.96 -1.51
C VAL A 169 -12.90 9.27 -1.59
N LYS A 170 -12.38 10.26 -2.34
CA LYS A 170 -13.13 11.47 -2.66
C LYS A 170 -14.14 11.23 -3.76
N GLN A 171 -13.66 10.70 -4.88
CA GLN A 171 -14.45 10.26 -6.00
C GLN A 171 -13.61 9.29 -6.83
N VAL A 172 -14.12 8.06 -6.99
CA VAL A 172 -13.47 7.01 -7.77
C VAL A 172 -14.53 6.29 -8.60
N LYS A 173 -14.29 6.20 -9.88
CA LYS A 173 -15.03 5.36 -10.79
C LYS A 173 -14.31 4.05 -10.99
N MET A 174 -15.00 2.95 -10.67
CA MET A 174 -14.48 1.60 -10.95
C MET A 174 -14.95 1.17 -12.33
N LYS A 175 -14.04 0.67 -13.16
CA LYS A 175 -14.37 0.19 -14.52
C LYS A 175 -13.87 -1.24 -14.71
N GLY A 176 -14.79 -2.13 -15.06
CA GLY A 176 -14.44 -3.51 -15.38
C GLY A 176 -14.02 -4.37 -14.17
N PHE A 177 -14.17 -3.88 -12.96
CA PHE A 177 -13.77 -4.64 -11.77
C PHE A 177 -14.68 -5.86 -11.58
N LYS A 178 -14.10 -7.04 -11.70
CA LYS A 178 -14.83 -8.31 -11.79
C LYS A 178 -15.74 -8.58 -10.59
N LEU A 179 -15.34 -8.14 -9.40
CA LEU A 179 -16.15 -8.27 -8.19
C LEU A 179 -17.50 -7.53 -8.32
N PHE A 180 -17.47 -6.25 -8.70
CA PHE A 180 -18.71 -5.49 -8.87
C PHE A 180 -19.55 -5.99 -10.03
N ASN A 181 -18.91 -6.39 -11.13
CA ASN A 181 -19.60 -7.03 -12.25
C ASN A 181 -20.31 -8.32 -11.86
N ALA A 182 -19.67 -9.17 -11.06
CA ALA A 182 -20.25 -10.43 -10.58
C ALA A 182 -21.41 -10.18 -9.62
N VAL A 183 -21.30 -9.22 -8.69
CA VAL A 183 -22.38 -8.81 -7.79
C VAL A 183 -23.55 -8.24 -8.59
N SER A 184 -23.31 -7.30 -9.50
CA SER A 184 -24.32 -6.69 -10.36
C SER A 184 -25.12 -7.75 -11.13
N LYS A 185 -24.43 -8.68 -11.79
CA LYS A 185 -25.05 -9.78 -12.54
C LYS A 185 -25.88 -10.72 -11.65
N LYS A 186 -25.41 -11.02 -10.43
CA LYS A 186 -26.09 -11.96 -9.53
C LYS A 186 -27.31 -11.36 -8.82
N THR A 187 -27.37 -10.04 -8.73
CA THR A 187 -28.44 -9.32 -8.00
C THR A 187 -29.33 -8.47 -8.91
N ASP A 188 -29.13 -8.51 -10.22
CA ASP A 188 -29.77 -7.65 -11.23
C ASP A 188 -29.67 -6.14 -10.92
N ALA A 189 -28.61 -5.76 -10.18
CA ALA A 189 -28.33 -4.38 -9.80
C ALA A 189 -27.35 -3.73 -10.78
N GLU A 190 -27.79 -3.38 -11.98
CA GLU A 190 -26.93 -2.86 -13.06
C GLU A 190 -26.08 -1.65 -12.66
N GLY A 191 -26.59 -0.78 -11.77
CA GLY A 191 -25.86 0.37 -11.24
C GLY A 191 -24.59 0.04 -10.44
N LEU A 192 -24.36 -1.25 -10.12
CA LEU A 192 -23.15 -1.72 -9.48
C LEU A 192 -22.09 -2.21 -10.46
N ARG A 193 -22.35 -2.25 -11.76
CA ARG A 193 -21.42 -2.78 -12.74
C ARG A 193 -20.10 -1.99 -12.80
N ASP A 194 -20.23 -0.66 -12.95
CA ASP A 194 -19.11 0.28 -13.00
C ASP A 194 -19.40 1.45 -12.05
N PRO A 195 -19.34 1.21 -10.73
CA PRO A 195 -19.84 2.17 -9.75
C PRO A 195 -18.97 3.42 -9.66
N ASP A 196 -19.62 4.57 -9.49
CA ASP A 196 -19.00 5.82 -9.04
C ASP A 196 -19.11 5.91 -7.52
N ILE A 197 -18.00 5.77 -6.84
CA ILE A 197 -17.89 5.71 -5.37
C ILE A 197 -17.32 7.03 -4.89
N SER A 198 -17.98 7.65 -3.94
CA SER A 198 -17.51 8.92 -3.38
C SER A 198 -17.76 9.02 -1.87
N LYS A 199 -16.93 9.84 -1.23
CA LYS A 199 -17.06 10.21 0.19
C LYS A 199 -17.12 8.98 1.11
N VAL A 200 -16.15 8.08 0.96
CA VAL A 200 -16.02 6.91 1.83
C VAL A 200 -14.60 6.80 2.36
N THR A 201 -14.47 6.43 3.63
CA THR A 201 -13.20 6.06 4.25
C THR A 201 -13.24 4.58 4.58
N ILE A 202 -12.20 3.88 4.17
CA ILE A 202 -12.02 2.45 4.34
C ILE A 202 -10.84 2.22 5.28
N HIS A 203 -11.11 1.62 6.44
CA HIS A 203 -10.08 1.25 7.40
C HIS A 203 -9.65 -0.18 7.18
N THR A 204 -8.35 -0.44 7.24
CA THR A 204 -7.80 -1.78 7.07
C THR A 204 -6.71 -2.08 8.09
N THR A 205 -6.54 -3.35 8.41
CA THR A 205 -5.38 -3.88 9.13
C THR A 205 -4.71 -4.97 8.28
N ILE A 206 -3.39 -5.05 8.36
CA ILE A 206 -2.58 -5.97 7.57
C ILE A 206 -1.81 -6.87 8.52
N LYS A 207 -1.91 -8.18 8.31
CA LYS A 207 -1.14 -9.18 9.07
C LYS A 207 -1.06 -10.50 8.29
N ASN A 208 0.14 -11.05 8.15
CA ASN A 208 0.36 -12.38 7.57
C ASN A 208 -0.32 -12.56 6.20
N ASN A 209 -0.04 -11.69 5.25
CA ASN A 209 -0.65 -11.67 3.90
C ASN A 209 -2.16 -11.34 3.87
N ILE A 210 -2.80 -11.09 5.01
CA ILE A 210 -4.24 -10.79 5.08
C ILE A 210 -4.44 -9.29 5.28
N ILE A 211 -5.33 -8.72 4.46
CA ILE A 211 -5.85 -7.36 4.57
C ILE A 211 -7.27 -7.48 5.11
N LYS A 212 -7.45 -7.21 6.39
CA LYS A 212 -8.78 -7.14 7.00
C LYS A 212 -9.37 -5.77 6.72
N ILE A 213 -10.57 -5.75 6.15
CA ILE A 213 -11.33 -4.56 5.79
C ILE A 213 -12.44 -4.39 6.82
N GLU A 214 -12.38 -3.30 7.57
CA GLU A 214 -13.41 -2.96 8.54
C GLU A 214 -14.72 -2.56 7.84
N PRO A 215 -15.88 -2.71 8.49
CA PRO A 215 -17.16 -2.39 7.88
C PRO A 215 -17.24 -0.96 7.38
N PHE A 216 -17.53 -0.78 6.11
CA PHE A 216 -17.77 0.54 5.50
C PHE A 216 -19.01 0.50 4.61
N LYS A 217 -19.63 1.66 4.41
CA LYS A 217 -20.81 1.84 3.57
C LYS A 217 -20.63 3.00 2.60
N PHE A 218 -21.26 2.90 1.44
CA PHE A 218 -21.32 3.97 0.46
C PHE A 218 -22.65 3.97 -0.28
N LYS A 219 -22.88 5.01 -1.10
CA LYS A 219 -24.07 5.12 -1.94
C LYS A 219 -23.66 5.04 -3.39
N VAL A 220 -24.38 4.27 -4.19
CA VAL A 220 -24.14 4.16 -5.63
C VAL A 220 -25.44 3.80 -6.35
N ALA A 221 -25.81 4.57 -7.37
CA ALA A 221 -27.01 4.32 -8.19
C ALA A 221 -28.28 4.00 -7.40
N GLY A 222 -28.49 4.64 -6.24
CA GLY A 222 -29.63 4.40 -5.34
C GLY A 222 -29.45 3.25 -4.36
N PHE A 223 -28.49 2.36 -4.57
CA PHE A 223 -28.13 1.28 -3.64
C PHE A 223 -27.26 1.79 -2.50
N ARG A 224 -27.22 1.00 -1.41
CA ARG A 224 -26.41 1.29 -0.21
C ARG A 224 -25.63 0.05 0.20
N PRO A 225 -24.53 -0.29 -0.51
CA PRO A 225 -23.68 -1.39 -0.11
C PRO A 225 -23.01 -1.12 1.24
N LYS A 226 -22.98 -2.16 2.11
CA LYS A 226 -22.14 -2.24 3.30
C LYS A 226 -21.22 -3.44 3.10
N ILE A 227 -19.91 -3.25 3.21
CA ILE A 227 -18.90 -4.26 2.90
C ILE A 227 -17.96 -4.41 4.10
N GLN A 228 -17.55 -5.65 4.38
CA GLN A 228 -16.50 -5.99 5.33
C GLN A 228 -15.89 -7.34 4.98
N GLY A 229 -14.75 -7.68 5.56
CA GLY A 229 -14.15 -9.00 5.40
C GLY A 229 -12.66 -8.95 5.22
N GLU A 230 -12.15 -9.91 4.49
CA GLU A 230 -10.71 -10.09 4.30
C GLU A 230 -10.39 -10.27 2.81
N SER A 231 -9.24 -9.72 2.43
CA SER A 231 -8.57 -9.98 1.16
C SER A 231 -7.12 -10.31 1.45
N SER A 232 -6.43 -10.90 0.49
CA SER A 232 -4.98 -11.10 0.58
C SER A 232 -4.27 -10.39 -0.58
N PHE A 233 -2.95 -10.16 -0.44
CA PHE A 233 -2.16 -9.56 -1.51
C PHE A 233 -2.09 -10.45 -2.76
N ASP A 234 -2.23 -11.78 -2.61
CA ASP A 234 -2.38 -12.74 -3.71
C ASP A 234 -3.82 -12.82 -4.26
N GLY A 235 -4.68 -11.87 -3.89
CA GLY A 235 -6.00 -11.64 -4.48
C GLY A 235 -7.13 -12.52 -3.98
N LYS A 236 -6.94 -13.37 -2.96
CA LYS A 236 -8.04 -14.17 -2.37
C LYS A 236 -9.04 -13.30 -1.65
N LEU A 237 -10.31 -13.66 -1.70
CA LEU A 237 -11.42 -12.93 -1.11
C LEU A 237 -12.19 -13.79 -0.11
N ASN A 238 -12.51 -13.20 1.04
CA ASN A 238 -13.46 -13.72 2.00
C ASN A 238 -14.22 -12.53 2.62
N MET A 239 -15.24 -12.06 1.90
CA MET A 239 -15.94 -10.83 2.24
C MET A 239 -17.43 -11.07 2.39
N LYS A 240 -18.07 -10.19 3.14
CA LYS A 240 -19.52 -10.09 3.27
C LYS A 240 -19.96 -8.72 2.77
N MET A 241 -21.06 -8.69 2.05
CA MET A 241 -21.72 -7.46 1.60
C MET A 241 -23.20 -7.55 1.93
N ARG A 242 -23.77 -6.47 2.45
CA ARG A 242 -25.22 -6.26 2.48
C ARG A 242 -25.55 -5.18 1.45
N LEU A 243 -26.26 -5.56 0.40
CA LEU A 243 -26.71 -4.65 -0.63
C LEU A 243 -28.06 -4.02 -0.25
N GLY A 244 -28.03 -2.85 0.38
CA GLY A 244 -29.25 -2.10 0.71
C GLY A 244 -29.95 -1.61 -0.56
N LEU A 245 -31.23 -1.96 -0.68
CA LEU A 245 -32.03 -1.65 -1.88
C LEU A 245 -32.61 -0.23 -1.84
N PRO A 246 -32.82 0.40 -3.00
CA PRO A 246 -33.53 1.68 -3.09
C PRO A 246 -34.94 1.59 -2.47
N PRO A 247 -35.50 2.72 -1.95
CA PRO A 247 -34.89 4.05 -1.88
C PRO A 247 -34.05 4.27 -0.61
N LEU A 248 -34.32 3.57 0.49
CA LEU A 248 -33.72 3.86 1.80
C LEU A 248 -32.62 2.89 2.25
N GLY A 249 -32.50 1.73 1.58
CA GLY A 249 -31.56 0.68 1.99
C GLY A 249 -31.98 -0.13 3.22
N ILE A 250 -33.25 0.04 3.70
CA ILE A 250 -33.77 -0.71 4.87
C ILE A 250 -33.84 -2.20 4.55
N ILE A 251 -34.32 -2.55 3.37
CA ILE A 251 -34.30 -3.92 2.87
C ILE A 251 -32.94 -4.12 2.18
N GLY A 252 -32.25 -5.21 2.47
CA GLY A 252 -30.96 -5.50 1.86
C GLY A 252 -30.81 -6.99 1.56
N ILE A 253 -30.03 -7.26 0.53
CA ILE A 253 -29.68 -8.60 0.09
C ILE A 253 -28.34 -8.97 0.73
N PRO A 254 -28.25 -10.02 1.57
CA PRO A 254 -26.99 -10.51 2.10
C PRO A 254 -26.22 -11.26 1.00
N ILE A 255 -24.93 -10.96 0.87
CA ILE A 255 -24.05 -11.48 -0.17
C ILE A 255 -22.75 -11.94 0.49
N LYS A 256 -22.35 -13.19 0.19
CA LYS A 256 -21.02 -13.71 0.51
C LYS A 256 -20.16 -13.68 -0.74
N ILE A 257 -18.93 -13.20 -0.59
CA ILE A 257 -17.96 -13.06 -1.66
C ILE A 257 -16.73 -13.88 -1.30
N THR A 258 -16.39 -14.86 -2.12
CA THR A 258 -15.22 -15.73 -1.98
C THR A 258 -14.51 -15.87 -3.33
N GLY A 259 -13.53 -16.75 -3.43
CA GLY A 259 -12.72 -16.93 -4.64
C GLY A 259 -11.58 -15.94 -4.69
N THR A 260 -11.33 -15.37 -5.87
CA THR A 260 -10.26 -14.39 -6.08
C THR A 260 -10.80 -13.12 -6.74
N GLN A 261 -10.01 -12.03 -6.72
CA GLN A 261 -10.36 -10.78 -7.43
C GLN A 261 -10.61 -11.02 -8.92
N GLU A 262 -9.86 -11.97 -9.53
CA GLU A 262 -10.02 -12.34 -10.93
C GLU A 262 -11.21 -13.26 -11.19
N ASN A 263 -11.57 -14.11 -10.23
CA ASN A 263 -12.65 -15.08 -10.33
C ASN A 263 -13.50 -15.06 -9.05
N PRO A 264 -14.28 -13.98 -8.79
CA PRO A 264 -15.10 -13.86 -7.60
C PRO A 264 -16.31 -14.80 -7.66
N ILE A 265 -16.56 -15.48 -6.55
CA ILE A 265 -17.71 -16.36 -6.35
C ILE A 265 -18.72 -15.64 -5.47
N ILE A 266 -19.94 -15.42 -5.98
CA ILE A 266 -20.99 -14.67 -5.32
C ILE A 266 -22.10 -15.61 -4.84
N GLY A 267 -22.25 -15.72 -3.53
CA GLY A 267 -23.39 -16.37 -2.86
C GLY A 267 -24.43 -15.34 -2.41
N VAL A 268 -25.71 -15.60 -2.66
CA VAL A 268 -26.81 -14.70 -2.30
C VAL A 268 -27.86 -15.48 -1.50
N GLY A 269 -28.41 -14.90 -0.43
CA GLY A 269 -29.54 -15.45 0.30
C GLY A 269 -29.27 -15.84 1.77
N LYS A 270 -30.22 -16.57 2.40
CA LYS A 270 -30.26 -16.85 3.84
C LYS A 270 -29.10 -17.66 4.45
N GLN A 271 -28.19 -18.18 3.63
CA GLN A 271 -26.98 -18.89 4.11
C GLN A 271 -25.81 -17.93 4.42
N THR A 272 -25.99 -16.65 4.17
CA THR A 272 -25.04 -15.62 4.56
C THR A 272 -25.54 -15.01 5.86
N GLU A 273 -24.78 -15.16 6.96
CA GLU A 273 -25.08 -14.47 8.21
C GLU A 273 -25.31 -12.99 7.94
N ASP A 274 -26.44 -12.44 8.44
CA ASP A 274 -26.69 -11.01 8.36
C ASP A 274 -25.51 -10.25 8.99
N LEU A 275 -25.06 -9.19 8.30
CA LEU A 275 -24.11 -8.28 8.88
C LEU A 275 -24.82 -7.56 10.02
N GLU A 276 -24.49 -7.89 11.28
CA GLU A 276 -25.00 -7.18 12.45
C GLU A 276 -24.81 -5.68 12.25
N GLU A 277 -25.88 -4.91 12.43
CA GLU A 277 -25.84 -3.47 12.49
C GLU A 277 -25.17 -3.05 13.80
N LYS A 278 -23.84 -3.14 13.88
CA LYS A 278 -23.11 -2.34 14.85
C LYS A 278 -23.14 -0.91 14.35
N GLU A 279 -23.86 -0.05 15.04
CA GLU A 279 -23.78 1.40 14.85
C GLU A 279 -22.34 1.83 15.13
N TYR A 280 -21.60 2.07 14.05
CA TYR A 280 -20.32 2.79 14.16
C TYR A 280 -20.66 4.27 14.24
N GLU A 281 -20.40 4.88 15.40
CA GLU A 281 -20.43 6.34 15.54
C GLU A 281 -19.46 6.94 14.51
N GLU A 282 -19.98 7.76 13.62
CA GLU A 282 -19.17 8.55 12.69
C GLU A 282 -18.20 9.41 13.53
N GLY A 283 -16.90 9.17 13.38
CA GLY A 283 -15.86 9.99 14.03
C GLY A 283 -14.93 9.27 15.01
N LYS A 284 -15.22 8.04 15.43
CA LYS A 284 -14.25 7.25 16.20
C LYS A 284 -13.41 6.39 15.23
N THR A 285 -12.26 6.92 14.86
CA THR A 285 -11.18 6.12 14.24
C THR A 285 -10.84 4.99 15.21
N PRO A 286 -10.92 3.70 14.82
CA PRO A 286 -10.38 2.63 15.65
C PRO A 286 -8.92 2.98 15.92
N ALA A 287 -8.52 3.04 17.18
CA ALA A 287 -7.14 3.30 17.53
C ALA A 287 -6.28 2.26 16.79
N ILE A 288 -5.45 2.72 15.88
CA ILE A 288 -4.41 1.87 15.28
C ILE A 288 -3.61 1.41 16.48
N ASN A 289 -3.71 0.12 16.81
CA ASN A 289 -3.05 -0.44 17.98
C ASN A 289 -1.53 -0.30 17.75
N GLN A 290 -0.93 0.76 18.28
CA GLN A 290 0.50 1.07 18.13
C GLN A 290 1.39 -0.02 18.74
N GLU A 291 0.82 -0.88 19.60
CA GLU A 291 1.52 -2.02 20.21
C GLU A 291 1.70 -3.23 19.27
N ALA A 292 1.05 -3.24 18.09
CA ALA A 292 1.09 -4.38 17.18
C ALA A 292 2.37 -4.49 16.32
N ILE A 293 3.21 -3.46 16.30
CA ILE A 293 4.50 -3.48 15.57
C ILE A 293 5.61 -3.35 16.61
N PRO A 294 6.26 -4.46 16.97
CA PRO A 294 7.43 -4.38 17.85
C PRO A 294 8.50 -3.51 17.18
N PRO A 295 9.29 -2.76 17.97
CA PRO A 295 10.45 -2.07 17.42
C PRO A 295 11.34 -3.09 16.72
N ILE A 296 11.96 -2.69 15.61
CA ILE A 296 12.89 -3.55 14.87
C ILE A 296 14.05 -3.90 15.83
N VAL A 297 13.99 -5.11 16.38
CA VAL A 297 15.06 -5.66 17.21
C VAL A 297 16.03 -6.36 16.26
N LYS A 298 17.35 -6.16 16.43
CA LYS A 298 18.41 -6.77 15.63
C LYS A 298 18.34 -8.32 15.59
N ASP A 299 17.63 -8.94 16.52
CA ASP A 299 17.61 -10.39 16.73
C ASP A 299 16.57 -11.15 15.88
N THR A 300 15.84 -10.50 14.98
CA THR A 300 14.78 -11.14 14.20
C THR A 300 15.25 -11.62 12.81
N ILE A 301 16.55 -11.54 12.54
CA ILE A 301 17.15 -12.06 11.30
C ILE A 301 17.93 -13.33 11.65
N ASN A 302 17.23 -14.43 11.85
CA ASN A 302 17.77 -15.81 11.78
C ASN A 302 17.28 -16.48 10.50
#